data_10a392262ea090d633af31f6d3fc77b4
#
_entry.id   10a392262ea090d633af31f6d3fc77b4
#
_cell.length_a   1.000
_cell.length_b   1.000
_cell.length_c   1.000
_cell.angle_alpha   90.00
_cell.angle_beta   90.00
_cell.angle_gamma   90.00
#
_symmetry.space_group_name_H-M   'P 1'
#
loop_
_entity.id
_entity.type
_entity.pdbx_description
1 polymer ?
#
loop_
_entity_poly.entity_id
_entity_poly.type
_entity_poly.pdbx_seq_one_letter_code
_entity_poly.pdbx_strand_id
1 'polypeptide(L)'
;EILNTEELGGELIRFLVQSYPGVLQEKYDVSESQDIYACLEEIAKNRHCLVRGSELDMEKAARLLLDDFRNGRIGRITLEFPQDYEETDGE
;
A
#
# COMPACT_ATOMS: atom_id res chain seq x y z
N GLU A 1 10.47 -14.68 9.38
CA GLU A 1 10.84 -14.12 8.11
C GLU A 1 10.41 -12.69 7.97
N ILE A 2 11.30 -11.86 7.53
CA ILE A 2 11.03 -10.44 7.46
C ILE A 2 10.99 -10.00 6.01
N LEU A 3 9.89 -9.40 5.61
CA LEU A 3 9.77 -8.86 4.27
C LEU A 3 10.46 -7.49 4.23
N ASN A 4 11.09 -7.19 3.10
CA ASN A 4 11.61 -5.85 2.95
C ASN A 4 10.44 -4.91 2.63
N THR A 5 10.72 -3.62 2.59
CA THR A 5 9.68 -2.62 2.42
C THR A 5 8.91 -2.80 1.13
N GLU A 6 9.61 -3.08 0.04
CA GLU A 6 8.95 -3.28 -1.23
C GLU A 6 8.03 -4.48 -1.20
N GLU A 7 8.49 -5.56 -0.60
CA GLU A 7 7.69 -6.77 -0.52
C GLU A 7 6.46 -6.54 0.33
N LEU A 8 6.63 -5.86 1.43
CA LEU A 8 5.51 -5.58 2.31
C LEU A 8 4.50 -4.68 1.63
N GLY A 9 4.97 -3.67 0.91
CA GLY A 9 4.08 -2.82 0.14
C GLY A 9 3.33 -3.61 -0.93
N GLY A 10 4.01 -4.57 -1.56
CA GLY A 10 3.36 -5.40 -2.54
C GLY A 10 2.25 -6.25 -1.96
N GLU A 11 2.50 -6.79 -0.78
CA GLU A 11 1.46 -7.58 -0.13
C GLU A 11 0.27 -6.71 0.25
N LEU A 12 0.53 -5.49 0.66
CA LEU A 12 -0.56 -4.57 0.97
C LEU A 12 -1.38 -4.26 -0.29
N ILE A 13 -0.71 -4.05 -1.42
CA ILE A 13 -1.41 -3.82 -2.66
C ILE A 13 -2.32 -5.00 -2.98
N ARG A 14 -1.78 -6.21 -2.86
CA ARG A 14 -2.57 -7.40 -3.13
C ARG A 14 -3.81 -7.45 -2.25
N PHE A 15 -3.64 -7.17 -0.98
CA PHE A 15 -4.75 -7.17 -0.05
C PHE A 15 -5.78 -6.12 -0.43
N LEU A 16 -5.33 -4.91 -0.76
CA LEU A 16 -6.26 -3.83 -1.06
C LEU A 16 -7.00 -4.07 -2.36
N VAL A 17 -6.32 -4.58 -3.38
CA VAL A 17 -6.97 -4.84 -4.64
C VAL A 17 -8.04 -5.90 -4.49
N GLN A 18 -7.77 -6.89 -3.66
CA GLN A 18 -8.73 -7.98 -3.49
C GLN A 18 -9.87 -7.62 -2.55
N SER A 19 -9.57 -6.91 -1.50
CA SER A 19 -10.54 -6.68 -0.43
C SER A 19 -11.25 -5.34 -0.52
N TYR A 20 -10.60 -4.37 -1.11
CA TYR A 20 -11.17 -3.02 -1.22
C TYR A 20 -10.91 -2.48 -2.61
N PRO A 21 -11.50 -3.12 -3.63
CA PRO A 21 -11.23 -2.69 -5.01
C PRO A 21 -11.61 -1.24 -5.21
N GLY A 22 -10.74 -0.53 -5.89
CA GLY A 22 -10.97 0.86 -6.21
C GLY A 22 -10.26 1.85 -5.31
N VAL A 23 -9.79 1.42 -4.12
CA VAL A 23 -9.19 2.38 -3.20
C VAL A 23 -7.86 2.90 -3.71
N LEU A 24 -7.08 2.07 -4.39
CA LEU A 24 -5.81 2.53 -4.91
C LEU A 24 -6.00 3.46 -6.09
N GLN A 25 -6.97 3.13 -6.93
CA GLN A 25 -7.28 3.99 -8.05
C GLN A 25 -7.72 5.36 -7.56
N GLU A 26 -8.54 5.38 -6.54
CA GLU A 26 -9.06 6.63 -6.02
C GLU A 26 -7.96 7.45 -5.35
N LYS A 27 -7.11 6.79 -4.59
CA LYS A 27 -6.10 7.52 -3.81
C LYS A 27 -4.90 7.93 -4.65
N TYR A 28 -4.43 7.03 -5.51
CA TYR A 28 -3.17 7.26 -6.22
C TYR A 28 -3.33 7.41 -7.72
N ASP A 29 -4.55 7.31 -8.20
CA ASP A 29 -4.83 7.46 -9.63
C ASP A 29 -4.07 6.42 -10.44
N VAL A 30 -4.15 5.18 -10.01
CA VAL A 30 -3.46 4.09 -10.68
C VAL A 30 -4.47 3.06 -11.15
N SER A 31 -4.07 2.27 -12.13
CA SER A 31 -4.89 1.16 -12.60
C SER A 31 -4.63 -0.02 -11.70
N GLU A 32 -5.66 -0.47 -11.03
CA GLU A 32 -5.51 -1.65 -10.19
C GLU A 32 -5.47 -2.86 -11.10
N SER A 33 -4.45 -3.66 -10.93
CA SER A 33 -4.30 -4.84 -11.75
C SER A 33 -3.73 -5.93 -10.89
N GLN A 34 -3.63 -7.12 -11.46
CA GLN A 34 -3.08 -8.23 -10.73
C GLN A 34 -1.58 -8.17 -10.68
N ASP A 35 -0.97 -7.30 -11.48
CA ASP A 35 0.47 -7.14 -11.46
C ASP A 35 0.80 -6.14 -10.37
N ILE A 36 1.19 -6.67 -9.22
CA ILE A 36 1.48 -5.84 -8.07
C ILE A 36 2.61 -4.87 -8.34
N TYR A 37 3.62 -5.34 -9.03
CA TYR A 37 4.78 -4.50 -9.31
C TYR A 37 4.40 -3.33 -10.21
N ALA A 38 3.57 -3.59 -11.21
CA ALA A 38 3.12 -2.52 -12.09
C ALA A 38 2.32 -1.48 -11.32
N CYS A 39 1.51 -1.94 -10.39
CA CYS A 39 0.73 -1.04 -9.57
C CYS A 39 1.64 -0.15 -8.73
N LEU A 40 2.65 -0.75 -8.12
CA LEU A 40 3.59 0.01 -7.31
C LEU A 40 4.37 1.00 -8.15
N GLU A 41 4.70 0.62 -9.39
CA GLU A 41 5.37 1.53 -10.30
C GLU A 41 4.53 2.76 -10.59
N GLU A 42 3.24 2.55 -10.79
CA GLU A 42 2.36 3.69 -11.05
C GLU A 42 2.26 4.62 -9.85
N ILE A 43 2.22 4.03 -8.67
CA ILE A 43 2.21 4.85 -7.46
C ILE A 43 3.49 5.69 -7.41
N ALA A 44 4.63 5.06 -7.70
CA ALA A 44 5.89 5.76 -7.68
C ALA A 44 5.90 6.92 -8.68
N LYS A 45 5.38 6.68 -9.87
CA LYS A 45 5.33 7.72 -10.88
C LYS A 45 4.41 8.86 -10.45
N ASN A 46 3.23 8.51 -9.99
CA ASN A 46 2.24 9.54 -9.69
C ASN A 46 2.57 10.36 -8.47
N ARG A 47 3.35 9.80 -7.57
CA ARG A 47 3.76 10.51 -6.38
C ARG A 47 5.20 11.00 -6.47
N HIS A 48 5.79 10.90 -7.66
CA HIS A 48 7.13 11.42 -7.93
C HIS A 48 8.17 10.84 -6.97
N CYS A 49 8.07 9.55 -6.75
CA CYS A 49 9.07 8.85 -5.94
C CYS A 49 10.23 8.51 -6.87
N LEU A 50 11.22 9.36 -6.90
CA LEU A 50 12.32 9.21 -7.84
C LEU A 50 13.65 9.19 -7.12
N VAL A 51 14.57 8.41 -7.68
CA VAL A 51 15.94 8.50 -7.26
C VAL A 51 16.62 9.30 -8.33
N ARG A 52 17.91 9.23 -8.44
CA ARG A 52 18.67 10.03 -9.37
C ARG A 52 18.05 10.02 -10.74
N GLY A 53 18.00 11.17 -11.34
CA GLY A 53 17.43 11.31 -12.66
C GLY A 53 15.95 11.02 -12.60
N SER A 54 15.50 10.12 -13.45
CA SER A 54 14.09 9.81 -13.49
C SER A 54 13.80 8.37 -13.13
N GLU A 55 14.74 7.73 -12.44
CA GLU A 55 14.50 6.36 -12.02
C GLU A 55 13.50 6.31 -10.89
N LEU A 56 12.58 5.36 -10.95
CA LEU A 56 11.58 5.24 -9.91
C LEU A 56 12.16 4.65 -8.64
N ASP A 57 11.77 5.22 -7.53
CA ASP A 57 12.19 4.75 -6.22
C ASP A 57 11.08 3.90 -5.66
N MET A 58 11.16 2.61 -5.92
CA MET A 58 10.09 1.70 -5.53
C MET A 58 10.00 1.52 -4.03
N GLU A 59 11.13 1.58 -3.36
CA GLU A 59 11.10 1.46 -1.91
C GLU A 59 10.40 2.65 -1.28
N LYS A 60 10.64 3.84 -1.83
CA LYS A 60 9.98 5.03 -1.30
C LYS A 60 8.48 4.97 -1.55
N ALA A 61 8.08 4.46 -2.72
CA ALA A 61 6.67 4.32 -3.02
C ALA A 61 6.00 3.34 -2.07
N ALA A 62 6.67 2.23 -1.79
CA ALA A 62 6.13 1.26 -0.85
C ALA A 62 6.01 1.84 0.55
N ARG A 63 7.02 2.59 0.96
CA ARG A 63 6.99 3.21 2.28
C ARG A 63 5.86 4.22 2.39
N LEU A 64 5.67 5.00 1.33
CA LEU A 64 4.59 5.98 1.31
C LEU A 64 3.23 5.29 1.42
N LEU A 65 3.05 4.21 0.68
CA LEU A 65 1.82 3.46 0.72
C LEU A 65 1.56 2.88 2.10
N LEU A 66 2.59 2.30 2.71
CA LEU A 66 2.46 1.72 4.04
C LEU A 66 2.13 2.80 5.08
N ASP A 67 2.75 3.96 4.95
CA ASP A 67 2.48 5.05 5.87
C ASP A 67 1.06 5.55 5.70
N ASP A 68 0.59 5.69 4.47
CA ASP A 68 -0.77 6.14 4.24
C ASP A 68 -1.76 5.14 4.82
N PHE A 69 -1.47 3.86 4.66
CA PHE A 69 -2.35 2.84 5.19
C PHE A 69 -2.40 2.89 6.71
N ARG A 70 -1.24 2.98 7.35
CA ARG A 70 -1.18 3.00 8.79
C ARG A 70 -1.85 4.21 9.39
N ASN A 71 -1.86 5.31 8.66
CA ASN A 71 -2.42 6.54 9.17
C ASN A 71 -3.84 6.78 8.71
N GLY A 72 -4.46 5.77 8.13
CA GLY A 72 -5.87 5.87 7.75
C GLY A 72 -6.13 6.80 6.59
N ARG A 73 -5.16 6.97 5.70
CA ARG A 73 -5.33 7.89 4.60
C ARG A 73 -5.78 7.23 3.31
N ILE A 74 -6.01 5.93 3.33
CA ILE A 74 -6.45 5.22 2.15
C ILE A 74 -7.91 4.86 2.31
N GLY A 75 -8.78 5.74 1.82
CA GLY A 75 -10.20 5.49 1.83
C GLY A 75 -10.73 5.15 3.19
N ARG A 76 -11.87 4.49 3.20
CA ARG A 76 -12.49 4.10 4.44
C ARG A 76 -12.30 2.63 4.64
N ILE A 77 -11.15 2.24 5.05
CA ILE A 77 -10.85 0.85 5.27
C ILE A 77 -11.01 0.52 6.73
N THR A 78 -11.86 -0.44 7.00
CA THR A 78 -12.06 -0.90 8.35
C THR A 78 -11.32 -2.20 8.51
N LEU A 79 -10.32 -2.19 9.35
CA LEU A 79 -9.55 -3.39 9.61
C LEU A 79 -10.01 -3.98 10.89
N GLU A 80 -11.05 -4.77 10.80
CA GLU A 80 -11.59 -5.39 11.98
C GLU A 80 -11.24 -6.84 12.00
N PHE A 81 -10.37 -7.19 12.88
CA PHE A 81 -9.97 -8.57 13.05
C PHE A 81 -10.39 -8.94 14.45
N PRO A 82 -11.50 -9.60 14.59
CA PRO A 82 -12.06 -9.82 15.93
C PRO A 82 -11.05 -10.39 16.90
N GLN A 83 -10.21 -11.25 16.43
CA GLN A 83 -9.26 -11.83 17.33
C GLN A 83 -8.20 -10.84 17.78
N ASP A 84 -8.07 -9.72 17.06
CA ASP A 84 -7.04 -8.78 17.42
C ASP A 84 -7.47 -7.83 18.46
N TYR A 85 -8.75 -7.59 18.54
CA TYR A 85 -9.17 -6.58 19.42
C TYR A 85 -9.21 -7.00 20.81
N GLU A 86 -9.32 -8.24 20.97
CA GLU A 86 -9.31 -8.68 22.26
C GLU A 86 -8.06 -8.49 22.88
N GLU A 87 -7.17 -8.39 22.13
CA GLU A 87 -5.97 -8.29 22.65
C GLU A 87 -5.72 -7.09 23.09
N THR A 88 -5.98 -6.64 22.91
CA THR A 88 -5.62 -5.55 23.27
C THR A 88 -6.00 -5.08 24.37
N ASP A 89 -6.20 -5.46 24.38
CA ASP A 89 -6.37 -5.13 25.05
C ASP A 89 -6.37 -5.02 25.93
N GLY A 90 -6.39 -5.14 25.92
CA GLY A 90 -6.39 -5.12 26.46
C GLY A 90 -6.39 -4.95 27.24
N GLU A 91 -6.44 -4.97 27.20
CA GLU A 91 -6.46 -5.00 27.58
C GLU A 91 -6.47 -5.05 28.05
#